data_f6e385adba8f80ac6bd9e17fa553aaef
#
_entry.id   f6e385adba8f80ac6bd9e17fa553aaef
#
_cell.length_a   1.000
_cell.length_b   1.000
_cell.length_c   1.000
_cell.angle_alpha   90.00
_cell.angle_beta   90.00
_cell.angle_gamma   90.00
#
_symmetry.space_group_name_H-M   'P 1'
#
loop_
_entity.id
_entity.type
_entity.pdbx_description
1 polymer ?
#
loop_
_entity_poly.entity_id
_entity_poly.type
_entity_poly.pdbx_seq_one_letter_code
_entity_poly.pdbx_strand_id
1 'polypeptide(L)'
;MFIHQSSCISPQSTFGNIDLDTLIAPENNILKVVEPKYENIPLNILRRMGKAVRIGVGAALPLIEKTGKLDGIIIGSANGGMEDCVKFLNQIIEYDEGRLTPTNFVQSTPNAIAAQIGLTTANKGYNITHVHRGLAFENALLDAMMMLKENNDATYLLGGVDEVSSYNYNLERLGGWYKKEEISGVDLYDSQTAGSIAGEGSAMFVVNNESTGSFLEVKAIAMLHTNDSEEVAAQLKQFIVANGEHDAFLSGENGDVRVQPFYQACESNLAGEMVKLHFKHFTGEHPSTTALALWLANRFFETKKIPSHFFKSTPAEKPINSILFYNSGKGEQHSYLSLRAVEH
;
A
#
# COMPACT_ATOMS: atom_id res chain seq x y z
N MET A 1 -1.10 15.99 8.37
CA MET A 1 -2.08 15.50 7.39
C MET A 1 -2.96 14.48 8.06
N PHE A 2 -4.26 14.58 7.88
CA PHE A 2 -5.24 13.70 8.53
C PHE A 2 -5.98 12.85 7.48
N ILE A 3 -6.35 11.61 7.87
CA ILE A 3 -7.11 10.69 7.05
C ILE A 3 -8.57 10.74 7.50
N HIS A 4 -9.47 11.20 6.63
CA HIS A 4 -10.90 11.34 6.91
C HIS A 4 -11.72 10.15 6.51
N GLN A 5 -11.37 9.54 5.38
CA GLN A 5 -12.03 8.36 4.86
C GLN A 5 -10.98 7.45 4.25
N SER A 6 -11.21 6.16 4.33
CA SER A 6 -10.34 5.17 3.71
C SER A 6 -11.14 4.00 3.14
N SER A 7 -10.63 3.42 2.07
CA SER A 7 -11.18 2.23 1.42
C SER A 7 -10.03 1.33 0.99
N CYS A 8 -10.25 0.02 1.08
CA CYS A 8 -9.22 -0.95 0.70
C CYS A 8 -9.87 -2.12 -0.04
N ILE A 9 -9.24 -2.52 -1.15
CA ILE A 9 -9.48 -3.79 -1.85
C ILE A 9 -8.19 -4.57 -1.78
N SER A 10 -8.17 -5.62 -0.97
CA SER A 10 -6.99 -6.42 -0.66
C SER A 10 -7.25 -7.92 -0.86
N PRO A 11 -6.26 -8.79 -0.64
CA PRO A 11 -6.47 -10.23 -0.62
C PRO A 11 -7.39 -10.74 0.49
N GLN A 12 -7.72 -9.88 1.44
CA GLN A 12 -8.57 -10.21 2.59
C GLN A 12 -9.92 -9.50 2.48
N SER A 13 -10.85 -9.79 3.40
CA SER A 13 -12.17 -9.17 3.46
C SER A 13 -12.06 -7.73 3.98
N THR A 14 -11.71 -6.78 3.09
CA THR A 14 -11.41 -5.38 3.45
C THR A 14 -12.33 -4.35 2.81
N PHE A 15 -13.25 -4.78 1.94
CA PHE A 15 -14.18 -3.89 1.25
C PHE A 15 -15.64 -4.26 1.57
N GLY A 16 -16.45 -3.28 1.94
CA GLY A 16 -17.84 -3.47 2.35
C GLY A 16 -17.96 -4.08 3.74
N ASN A 17 -18.01 -5.40 3.83
CA ASN A 17 -17.93 -6.10 5.11
C ASN A 17 -16.45 -6.36 5.46
N ILE A 18 -15.94 -5.63 6.47
CA ILE A 18 -14.53 -5.72 6.88
C ILE A 18 -14.39 -6.76 7.97
N ASP A 19 -13.56 -7.78 7.70
CA ASP A 19 -13.17 -8.80 8.66
C ASP A 19 -11.63 -8.89 8.68
N LEU A 20 -11.03 -8.45 9.78
CA LEU A 20 -9.58 -8.52 9.98
C LEU A 20 -9.17 -9.73 10.83
N ASP A 21 -10.10 -10.44 11.43
CA ASP A 21 -9.83 -11.61 12.29
C ASP A 21 -9.64 -12.90 11.48
N THR A 22 -10.32 -13.02 10.32
CA THR A 22 -10.25 -14.19 9.44
C THR A 22 -9.26 -13.99 8.31
N LEU A 23 -8.30 -14.92 8.18
CA LEU A 23 -7.28 -14.86 7.13
C LEU A 23 -7.62 -15.78 5.95
N ILE A 24 -7.53 -15.22 4.75
CA ILE A 24 -7.52 -15.97 3.50
C ILE A 24 -6.08 -16.39 3.23
N ALA A 25 -5.86 -17.69 3.13
CA ALA A 25 -4.53 -18.26 2.87
C ALA A 25 -4.04 -17.95 1.43
N PRO A 26 -2.73 -17.80 1.23
CA PRO A 26 -2.17 -17.67 -0.11
C PRO A 26 -2.38 -18.96 -0.92
N GLU A 27 -2.62 -18.81 -2.22
CA GLU A 27 -2.66 -19.90 -3.17
C GLU A 27 -1.40 -19.84 -4.04
N ASN A 28 -0.58 -20.89 -4.05
CA ASN A 28 0.71 -20.93 -4.76
C ASN A 28 1.62 -19.73 -4.39
N ASN A 29 1.66 -19.37 -3.12
CA ASN A 29 2.39 -18.19 -2.60
C ASN A 29 1.94 -16.84 -3.21
N ILE A 30 0.68 -16.75 -3.61
CA ILE A 30 0.06 -15.51 -4.11
C ILE A 30 -1.18 -15.19 -3.29
N LEU A 31 -1.25 -13.99 -2.78
CA LEU A 31 -2.42 -13.38 -2.19
C LEU A 31 -3.08 -12.46 -3.23
N LYS A 32 -4.13 -12.96 -3.89
CA LYS A 32 -4.90 -12.21 -4.90
C LYS A 32 -6.02 -11.42 -4.23
N VAL A 33 -6.30 -10.23 -4.76
CA VAL A 33 -7.40 -9.40 -4.28
C VAL A 33 -8.74 -10.12 -4.34
N VAL A 34 -9.55 -9.93 -3.29
CA VAL A 34 -10.97 -10.29 -3.28
C VAL A 34 -11.73 -9.11 -3.88
N GLU A 35 -11.98 -9.17 -5.19
CA GLU A 35 -12.69 -8.10 -5.88
C GLU A 35 -14.17 -8.04 -5.46
N PRO A 36 -14.69 -6.85 -5.08
CA PRO A 36 -16.11 -6.69 -4.77
C PRO A 36 -16.96 -6.69 -6.05
N LYS A 37 -18.27 -6.75 -5.87
CA LYS A 37 -19.19 -6.35 -6.94
C LYS A 37 -19.16 -4.82 -7.07
N TYR A 38 -18.68 -4.33 -8.21
CA TYR A 38 -18.54 -2.89 -8.48
C TYR A 38 -19.89 -2.29 -8.93
N GLU A 39 -20.85 -2.20 -8.01
CA GLU A 39 -22.24 -1.78 -8.31
C GLU A 39 -22.32 -0.34 -8.86
N ASN A 40 -21.38 0.52 -8.45
CA ASN A 40 -21.33 1.93 -8.86
C ASN A 40 -20.58 2.16 -10.18
N ILE A 41 -20.09 1.09 -10.84
CA ILE A 41 -19.37 1.20 -12.10
C ILE A 41 -20.20 0.54 -13.21
N PRO A 42 -20.60 1.29 -14.27
CA PRO A 42 -21.31 0.71 -15.40
C PRO A 42 -20.53 -0.44 -16.04
N LEU A 43 -21.20 -1.57 -16.31
CA LEU A 43 -20.57 -2.80 -16.82
C LEU A 43 -19.78 -2.61 -18.12
N ASN A 44 -20.22 -1.71 -19.00
CA ASN A 44 -19.52 -1.39 -20.25
C ASN A 44 -18.19 -0.67 -20.02
N ILE A 45 -18.07 0.08 -18.91
CA ILE A 45 -16.84 0.75 -18.47
C ILE A 45 -15.96 -0.27 -17.73
N LEU A 46 -16.54 -1.01 -16.78
CA LEU A 46 -15.84 -2.00 -15.97
C LEU A 46 -15.10 -3.06 -16.83
N ARG A 47 -15.75 -3.55 -17.90
CA ARG A 47 -15.16 -4.54 -18.83
C ARG A 47 -13.95 -4.04 -19.62
N ARG A 48 -13.75 -2.72 -19.66
CA ARG A 48 -12.61 -2.10 -20.36
C ARG A 48 -11.45 -1.78 -19.42
N MET A 49 -11.64 -1.95 -18.11
CA MET A 49 -10.59 -1.67 -17.12
C MET A 49 -9.71 -2.92 -16.91
N GLY A 50 -8.41 -2.78 -17.04
CA GLY A 50 -7.43 -3.72 -16.51
C GLY A 50 -7.58 -3.85 -14.98
N LYS A 51 -7.02 -4.90 -14.39
CA LYS A 51 -7.21 -5.19 -12.96
C LYS A 51 -6.75 -4.03 -12.07
N ALA A 52 -5.54 -3.48 -12.28
CA ALA A 52 -5.03 -2.36 -11.49
C ALA A 52 -5.97 -1.14 -11.55
N VAL A 53 -6.46 -0.79 -12.75
CA VAL A 53 -7.42 0.32 -12.92
C VAL A 53 -8.72 0.02 -12.20
N ARG A 54 -9.23 -1.21 -12.31
CA ARG A 54 -10.51 -1.63 -11.73
C ARG A 54 -10.49 -1.60 -10.20
N ILE A 55 -9.45 -2.16 -9.56
CA ILE A 55 -9.33 -2.13 -8.09
C ILE A 55 -9.05 -0.72 -7.57
N GLY A 56 -8.30 0.10 -8.32
CA GLY A 56 -8.04 1.49 -7.98
C GLY A 56 -9.31 2.35 -8.03
N VAL A 57 -10.01 2.32 -9.15
CA VAL A 57 -11.29 3.05 -9.32
C VAL A 57 -12.34 2.54 -8.34
N GLY A 58 -12.44 1.21 -8.16
CA GLY A 58 -13.40 0.60 -7.25
C GLY A 58 -13.20 1.01 -5.79
N ALA A 59 -11.96 1.16 -5.34
CA ALA A 59 -11.67 1.65 -4.00
C ALA A 59 -11.88 3.18 -3.87
N ALA A 60 -11.67 3.95 -4.93
CA ALA A 60 -11.77 5.41 -4.92
C ALA A 60 -13.21 5.93 -4.93
N LEU A 61 -14.07 5.37 -5.80
CA LEU A 61 -15.42 5.93 -6.05
C LEU A 61 -16.28 6.07 -4.78
N PRO A 62 -16.37 5.09 -3.87
CA PRO A 62 -17.18 5.24 -2.67
C PRO A 62 -16.73 6.40 -1.76
N LEU A 63 -15.43 6.70 -1.76
CA LEU A 63 -14.87 7.83 -1.00
C LEU A 63 -15.25 9.16 -1.65
N ILE A 64 -15.12 9.24 -2.97
CA ILE A 64 -15.43 10.47 -3.73
C ILE A 64 -16.93 10.78 -3.67
N GLU A 65 -17.80 9.79 -3.76
CA GLU A 65 -19.25 9.94 -3.62
C GLU A 65 -19.65 10.55 -2.27
N LYS A 66 -18.95 10.16 -1.19
CA LYS A 66 -19.20 10.70 0.16
C LYS A 66 -18.60 12.08 0.38
N THR A 67 -17.41 12.32 -0.17
CA THR A 67 -16.67 13.59 0.03
C THR A 67 -17.15 14.68 -0.91
N GLY A 68 -17.58 14.34 -2.11
CA GLY A 68 -17.92 15.29 -3.17
C GLY A 68 -16.69 15.80 -3.91
N LYS A 69 -16.47 17.12 -3.93
CA LYS A 69 -15.39 17.72 -4.69
C LYS A 69 -14.02 17.50 -4.02
N LEU A 70 -13.06 17.03 -4.81
CA LEU A 70 -11.66 16.91 -4.46
C LEU A 70 -10.80 17.88 -5.29
N ASP A 71 -9.75 18.42 -4.71
CA ASP A 71 -8.81 19.34 -5.37
C ASP A 71 -7.77 18.60 -6.21
N GLY A 72 -7.60 17.30 -5.97
CA GLY A 72 -6.72 16.47 -6.80
C GLY A 72 -6.73 15.00 -6.45
N ILE A 73 -5.99 14.25 -7.27
CA ILE A 73 -5.83 12.80 -7.22
C ILE A 73 -4.33 12.50 -7.28
N ILE A 74 -3.80 11.83 -6.26
CA ILE A 74 -2.38 11.52 -6.11
C ILE A 74 -2.25 10.02 -5.86
N ILE A 75 -1.67 9.30 -6.81
CA ILE A 75 -1.57 7.83 -6.79
C ILE A 75 -0.11 7.38 -6.79
N GLY A 76 0.22 6.38 -6.01
CA GLY A 76 1.47 5.63 -6.09
C GLY A 76 1.21 4.25 -6.72
N SER A 77 1.94 3.90 -7.77
CA SER A 77 1.86 2.59 -8.40
C SER A 77 3.16 2.27 -9.12
N ALA A 78 3.74 1.11 -8.86
CA ALA A 78 4.95 0.68 -9.54
C ALA A 78 4.66 -0.18 -10.77
N ASN A 79 3.63 -1.03 -10.69
CA ASN A 79 3.29 -2.04 -11.69
C ASN A 79 1.94 -1.78 -12.38
N GLY A 80 1.24 -0.70 -12.02
CA GLY A 80 -0.03 -0.35 -12.65
C GLY A 80 0.11 -0.17 -14.16
N GLY A 81 -0.78 -0.83 -14.91
CA GLY A 81 -0.76 -0.83 -16.38
C GLY A 81 0.28 -1.77 -17.03
N MET A 82 1.10 -2.47 -16.26
CA MET A 82 2.14 -3.36 -16.81
C MET A 82 1.55 -4.51 -17.62
N GLU A 83 0.47 -5.12 -17.18
CA GLU A 83 -0.18 -6.21 -17.91
C GLU A 83 -0.72 -5.73 -19.26
N ASP A 84 -1.37 -4.57 -19.29
CA ASP A 84 -1.90 -3.99 -20.53
C ASP A 84 -0.77 -3.51 -21.45
N CYS A 85 0.33 -3.00 -20.87
CA CYS A 85 1.54 -2.66 -21.63
C CYS A 85 2.12 -3.87 -22.35
N VAL A 86 2.31 -5.00 -21.65
CA VAL A 86 2.86 -6.22 -22.25
C VAL A 86 1.90 -6.78 -23.29
N LYS A 87 0.58 -6.79 -23.03
CA LYS A 87 -0.43 -7.19 -24.02
C LYS A 87 -0.35 -6.33 -25.27
N PHE A 88 -0.22 -5.02 -25.13
CA PHE A 88 -0.10 -4.10 -26.24
C PHE A 88 1.18 -4.33 -27.05
N LEU A 89 2.32 -4.51 -26.40
CA LEU A 89 3.61 -4.82 -27.06
C LEU A 89 3.56 -6.16 -27.81
N ASN A 90 2.95 -7.18 -27.22
CA ASN A 90 2.75 -8.47 -27.89
C ASN A 90 1.88 -8.34 -29.14
N GLN A 91 0.82 -7.53 -29.12
CA GLN A 91 -0.01 -7.26 -30.28
C GLN A 91 0.76 -6.58 -31.44
N ILE A 92 1.70 -5.69 -31.13
CA ILE A 92 2.57 -5.08 -32.13
C ILE A 92 3.34 -6.16 -32.91
N ILE A 93 3.89 -7.14 -32.17
CA ILE A 93 4.68 -8.24 -32.77
C ILE A 93 3.77 -9.24 -33.48
N GLU A 94 2.67 -9.66 -32.84
CA GLU A 94 1.79 -10.73 -33.32
C GLU A 94 1.01 -10.32 -34.57
N TYR A 95 0.61 -9.04 -34.67
CA TYR A 95 -0.24 -8.54 -35.77
C TYR A 95 0.50 -7.63 -36.74
N ASP A 96 1.82 -7.57 -36.69
CA ASP A 96 2.67 -6.74 -37.56
C ASP A 96 2.14 -5.29 -37.62
N GLU A 97 1.88 -4.71 -36.43
CA GLU A 97 1.31 -3.36 -36.22
C GLU A 97 -0.12 -3.13 -36.78
N GLY A 98 -0.74 -4.18 -37.37
CA GLY A 98 -1.99 -4.00 -38.13
C GLY A 98 -3.29 -4.03 -37.32
N ARG A 99 -3.33 -4.65 -36.14
CA ARG A 99 -4.55 -4.85 -35.32
C ARG A 99 -4.29 -4.57 -33.85
N LEU A 100 -4.06 -3.31 -33.51
CA LEU A 100 -3.79 -2.90 -32.13
C LEU A 100 -5.10 -2.57 -31.39
N THR A 101 -5.17 -2.94 -30.12
CA THR A 101 -6.30 -2.63 -29.23
C THR A 101 -6.07 -1.28 -28.55
N PRO A 102 -6.80 -0.21 -28.91
CA PRO A 102 -6.60 1.12 -28.32
C PRO A 102 -6.72 1.16 -26.79
N THR A 103 -7.57 0.29 -26.23
CA THR A 103 -7.76 0.19 -24.78
C THR A 103 -6.48 -0.25 -24.07
N ASN A 104 -5.76 -1.25 -24.61
CA ASN A 104 -4.51 -1.72 -24.03
C ASN A 104 -3.45 -0.59 -24.06
N PHE A 105 -3.39 0.20 -25.13
CA PHE A 105 -2.50 1.33 -25.20
C PHE A 105 -2.83 2.39 -24.14
N VAL A 106 -4.10 2.78 -24.02
CA VAL A 106 -4.53 3.81 -23.04
C VAL A 106 -4.25 3.37 -21.61
N GLN A 107 -4.36 2.09 -21.30
CA GLN A 107 -4.14 1.54 -19.95
C GLN A 107 -2.70 1.04 -19.72
N SER A 108 -1.81 1.17 -20.69
CA SER A 108 -0.41 0.71 -20.61
C SER A 108 0.49 1.55 -19.72
N THR A 109 -0.03 2.65 -19.17
CA THR A 109 0.75 3.55 -18.31
C THR A 109 0.24 3.52 -16.87
N PRO A 110 1.10 3.66 -15.85
CA PRO A 110 0.68 3.73 -14.47
C PRO A 110 -0.33 4.84 -14.17
N ASN A 111 -0.31 5.94 -14.94
CA ASN A 111 -1.27 7.04 -14.80
C ASN A 111 -2.71 6.66 -15.21
N ALA A 112 -2.92 5.53 -15.86
CA ALA A 112 -4.26 5.08 -16.25
C ALA A 112 -5.25 5.02 -15.06
N ILE A 113 -4.76 4.70 -13.86
CA ILE A 113 -5.56 4.63 -12.63
C ILE A 113 -6.08 6.02 -12.26
N ALA A 114 -5.18 6.99 -12.04
CA ALA A 114 -5.54 8.36 -11.67
C ALA A 114 -6.34 9.06 -12.78
N ALA A 115 -5.99 8.83 -14.04
CA ALA A 115 -6.72 9.37 -15.19
C ALA A 115 -8.15 8.82 -15.26
N GLN A 116 -8.35 7.50 -15.06
CA GLN A 116 -9.68 6.90 -15.09
C GLN A 116 -10.56 7.40 -13.93
N ILE A 117 -10.00 7.58 -12.72
CA ILE A 117 -10.71 8.21 -11.60
C ILE A 117 -11.13 9.62 -11.98
N GLY A 118 -10.20 10.44 -12.50
CA GLY A 118 -10.47 11.81 -12.93
C GLY A 118 -11.55 11.91 -14.01
N LEU A 119 -11.50 11.03 -15.01
CA LEU A 119 -12.51 10.95 -16.07
C LEU A 119 -13.90 10.56 -15.52
N THR A 120 -13.94 9.54 -14.66
CA THR A 120 -15.21 9.04 -14.10
C THR A 120 -15.89 10.07 -13.20
N THR A 121 -15.10 10.86 -12.46
CA THR A 121 -15.60 11.86 -11.49
C THR A 121 -15.61 13.29 -12.05
N ALA A 122 -15.25 13.47 -13.33
CA ALA A 122 -15.06 14.78 -13.97
C ALA A 122 -14.13 15.71 -13.17
N ASN A 123 -13.18 15.15 -12.39
CA ASN A 123 -12.19 15.94 -11.68
C ASN A 123 -11.15 16.51 -12.64
N LYS A 124 -10.94 17.83 -12.56
CA LYS A 124 -9.99 18.59 -13.39
C LYS A 124 -8.86 19.20 -12.55
N GLY A 125 -8.77 18.84 -11.30
CA GLY A 125 -7.74 19.29 -10.37
C GLY A 125 -6.39 18.63 -10.62
N TYR A 126 -5.50 18.77 -9.67
CA TYR A 126 -4.20 18.11 -9.68
C TYR A 126 -4.35 16.59 -9.86
N ASN A 127 -3.61 15.99 -10.81
CA ASN A 127 -3.72 14.56 -11.11
C ASN A 127 -2.35 14.01 -11.46
N ILE A 128 -1.75 13.23 -10.55
CA ILE A 128 -0.41 12.68 -10.71
C ILE A 128 -0.35 11.21 -10.27
N THR A 129 0.55 10.46 -10.89
CA THR A 129 0.94 9.12 -10.45
C THR A 129 2.45 9.05 -10.26
N HIS A 130 2.85 8.70 -9.04
CA HIS A 130 4.25 8.45 -8.69
C HIS A 130 4.61 6.99 -8.98
N VAL A 131 5.74 6.81 -9.70
CA VAL A 131 6.26 5.50 -10.10
C VAL A 131 7.70 5.38 -9.61
N HIS A 132 7.90 4.69 -8.48
CA HIS A 132 9.24 4.57 -7.90
C HIS A 132 9.44 3.23 -7.18
N ARG A 133 9.10 2.12 -7.83
CA ARG A 133 9.20 0.77 -7.26
C ARG A 133 8.57 0.71 -5.85
N GLY A 134 9.33 0.23 -4.85
CA GLY A 134 8.89 0.09 -3.45
C GLY A 134 8.65 1.40 -2.69
N LEU A 135 8.92 2.56 -3.29
CA LEU A 135 8.63 3.88 -2.71
C LEU A 135 7.56 4.66 -3.52
N ALA A 136 6.80 3.99 -4.38
CA ALA A 136 5.79 4.65 -5.21
C ALA A 136 4.71 5.33 -4.36
N PHE A 137 4.16 4.63 -3.37
CA PHE A 137 3.15 5.18 -2.48
C PHE A 137 3.74 6.22 -1.52
N GLU A 138 4.95 6.01 -1.02
CA GLU A 138 5.65 6.94 -0.14
C GLU A 138 5.88 8.30 -0.81
N ASN A 139 6.24 8.31 -2.10
CA ASN A 139 6.35 9.55 -2.87
C ASN A 139 4.99 10.22 -3.08
N ALA A 140 3.92 9.45 -3.32
CA ALA A 140 2.57 9.98 -3.40
C ALA A 140 2.11 10.59 -2.05
N LEU A 141 2.44 9.93 -0.94
CA LEU A 141 2.16 10.41 0.41
C LEU A 141 2.91 11.72 0.72
N LEU A 142 4.21 11.77 0.39
CA LEU A 142 5.01 12.98 0.56
C LEU A 142 4.46 14.14 -0.28
N ASP A 143 4.10 13.88 -1.54
CA ASP A 143 3.49 14.87 -2.42
C ASP A 143 2.17 15.41 -1.85
N ALA A 144 1.28 14.54 -1.37
CA ALA A 144 0.04 14.97 -0.71
C ALA A 144 0.32 15.86 0.52
N MET A 145 1.30 15.51 1.34
CA MET A 145 1.71 16.33 2.50
C MET A 145 2.26 17.69 2.06
N MET A 146 3.04 17.76 0.98
CA MET A 146 3.56 19.02 0.42
C MET A 146 2.45 19.88 -0.16
N MET A 147 1.54 19.30 -0.94
CA MET A 147 0.40 20.00 -1.52
C MET A 147 -0.52 20.58 -0.45
N LEU A 148 -0.77 19.84 0.65
CA LEU A 148 -1.54 20.32 1.80
C LEU A 148 -0.82 21.41 2.59
N LYS A 149 0.51 21.43 2.58
CA LYS A 149 1.28 22.52 3.18
C LYS A 149 1.20 23.81 2.36
N GLU A 150 1.10 23.69 1.04
CA GLU A 150 0.96 24.83 0.13
C GLU A 150 -0.49 25.36 0.09
N ASN A 151 -1.47 24.45 0.18
CA ASN A 151 -2.90 24.78 0.21
C ASN A 151 -3.58 24.07 1.38
N ASN A 152 -3.67 24.78 2.50
CA ASN A 152 -4.15 24.21 3.78
C ASN A 152 -5.61 23.75 3.73
N ASP A 153 -6.45 24.35 2.90
CA ASP A 153 -7.89 24.08 2.82
C ASP A 153 -8.23 23.02 1.77
N ALA A 154 -7.21 22.49 1.06
CA ALA A 154 -7.42 21.51 0.01
C ALA A 154 -7.76 20.12 0.58
N THR A 155 -8.46 19.33 -0.25
CA THR A 155 -8.76 17.93 0.02
C THR A 155 -8.35 17.08 -1.18
N TYR A 156 -7.51 16.07 -0.93
CA TYR A 156 -6.99 15.19 -1.99
C TYR A 156 -7.45 13.76 -1.82
N LEU A 157 -7.58 13.05 -2.95
CA LEU A 157 -7.56 11.60 -2.97
C LEU A 157 -6.10 11.14 -3.06
N LEU A 158 -5.65 10.42 -2.06
CA LEU A 158 -4.35 9.75 -2.02
C LEU A 158 -4.57 8.24 -2.16
N GLY A 159 -3.75 7.53 -2.92
CA GLY A 159 -3.87 6.08 -3.01
C GLY A 159 -2.60 5.35 -3.41
N GLY A 160 -2.56 4.06 -3.07
CA GLY A 160 -1.55 3.11 -3.54
C GLY A 160 -2.22 1.92 -4.20
N VAL A 161 -1.75 1.53 -5.38
CA VAL A 161 -2.36 0.44 -6.17
C VAL A 161 -1.28 -0.33 -6.90
N ASP A 162 -1.23 -1.64 -6.70
CA ASP A 162 -0.45 -2.54 -7.56
C ASP A 162 -1.20 -3.86 -7.75
N GLU A 163 -1.00 -4.48 -8.92
CA GLU A 163 -1.51 -5.79 -9.27
C GLU A 163 -0.37 -6.81 -9.44
N VAL A 164 -0.69 -8.07 -9.23
CA VAL A 164 0.15 -9.19 -9.64
C VAL A 164 -0.33 -9.66 -11.01
N SER A 165 0.41 -9.29 -12.07
CA SER A 165 0.25 -9.90 -13.40
C SER A 165 1.10 -11.15 -13.51
N SER A 166 0.76 -12.02 -14.47
CA SER A 166 1.56 -13.23 -14.74
C SER A 166 3.01 -12.89 -15.15
N TYR A 167 3.20 -11.78 -15.82
CA TYR A 167 4.51 -11.31 -16.26
C TYR A 167 5.37 -10.85 -15.08
N ASN A 168 4.83 -9.97 -14.23
CA ASN A 168 5.54 -9.48 -13.04
C ASN A 168 5.84 -10.63 -12.09
N TYR A 169 4.86 -11.51 -11.84
CA TYR A 169 5.06 -12.67 -10.99
C TYR A 169 6.21 -13.55 -11.48
N ASN A 170 6.25 -13.85 -12.77
CA ASN A 170 7.29 -14.70 -13.34
C ASN A 170 8.68 -14.05 -13.26
N LEU A 171 8.79 -12.74 -13.52
CA LEU A 171 10.05 -12.01 -13.40
C LEU A 171 10.56 -12.00 -11.96
N GLU A 172 9.70 -11.68 -10.99
CA GLU A 172 10.04 -11.63 -9.58
C GLU A 172 10.37 -13.03 -9.03
N ARG A 173 9.63 -14.06 -9.47
CA ARG A 173 9.91 -15.46 -9.10
C ARG A 173 11.25 -15.94 -9.65
N LEU A 174 11.58 -15.62 -10.89
CA LEU A 174 12.88 -15.94 -11.48
C LEU A 174 14.03 -15.19 -10.77
N GLY A 175 13.78 -13.96 -10.33
CA GLY A 175 14.71 -13.17 -9.49
C GLY A 175 14.81 -13.69 -8.04
N GLY A 176 14.04 -14.71 -7.68
CA GLY A 176 14.03 -15.30 -6.33
C GLY A 176 13.35 -14.43 -5.27
N TRP A 177 12.47 -13.49 -5.68
CA TRP A 177 11.76 -12.61 -4.76
C TRP A 177 10.49 -13.21 -4.18
N TYR A 178 10.03 -14.35 -4.71
CA TYR A 178 8.93 -15.13 -4.14
C TYR A 178 9.38 -16.51 -3.71
N LYS A 179 8.76 -17.03 -2.65
CA LYS A 179 9.02 -18.36 -2.06
C LYS A 179 8.91 -19.45 -3.11
N LYS A 180 9.80 -20.43 -3.03
CA LYS A 180 9.75 -21.64 -3.87
C LYS A 180 8.90 -22.75 -3.23
N GLU A 181 8.98 -22.87 -1.92
CA GLU A 181 8.14 -23.74 -1.09
C GLU A 181 6.79 -23.08 -0.81
N GLU A 182 5.72 -23.87 -0.73
CA GLU A 182 4.44 -23.36 -0.28
C GLU A 182 4.50 -23.03 1.22
N ILE A 183 4.01 -21.85 1.58
CA ILE A 183 4.01 -21.37 2.95
C ILE A 183 2.63 -20.79 3.30
N SER A 184 2.15 -21.08 4.51
CA SER A 184 0.95 -20.43 5.01
C SER A 184 1.23 -18.97 5.38
N GLY A 185 0.17 -18.12 5.40
CA GLY A 185 0.34 -16.69 5.64
C GLY A 185 1.12 -16.39 6.92
N VAL A 186 0.72 -16.97 8.04
CA VAL A 186 1.33 -16.72 9.38
C VAL A 186 2.72 -17.34 9.53
N ASP A 187 3.00 -18.48 8.87
CA ASP A 187 4.31 -19.14 8.92
C ASP A 187 5.39 -18.38 8.12
N LEU A 188 4.99 -17.33 7.41
CA LEU A 188 5.90 -16.49 6.63
C LEU A 188 7.10 -16.00 7.43
N TYR A 189 6.88 -15.64 8.69
CA TYR A 189 7.91 -15.04 9.56
C TYR A 189 8.88 -16.04 10.17
N ASP A 190 8.51 -17.32 10.20
CA ASP A 190 9.37 -18.41 10.66
C ASP A 190 10.28 -18.96 9.56
N SER A 191 10.06 -18.52 8.32
CA SER A 191 10.82 -18.97 7.17
C SER A 191 12.28 -18.49 7.21
N GLN A 192 13.19 -19.39 6.85
CA GLN A 192 14.63 -19.13 6.76
C GLN A 192 15.12 -19.15 5.30
N THR A 193 14.20 -19.02 4.34
CA THR A 193 14.50 -19.06 2.92
C THR A 193 14.34 -17.69 2.25
N ALA A 194 14.89 -17.54 1.05
CA ALA A 194 14.74 -16.33 0.26
C ALA A 194 13.31 -16.20 -0.30
N GLY A 195 12.89 -14.95 -0.51
CA GLY A 195 11.61 -14.60 -1.09
C GLY A 195 10.47 -14.45 -0.09
N SER A 196 9.37 -13.91 -0.55
CA SER A 196 8.14 -13.63 0.20
C SER A 196 6.92 -14.24 -0.49
N ILE A 197 5.73 -14.00 0.05
CA ILE A 197 4.43 -14.26 -0.60
C ILE A 197 4.08 -13.05 -1.47
N ALA A 198 3.76 -13.28 -2.74
CA ALA A 198 3.30 -12.21 -3.63
C ALA A 198 1.95 -11.66 -3.17
N GLY A 199 1.76 -10.34 -3.31
CA GLY A 199 0.50 -9.68 -2.98
C GLY A 199 0.11 -8.62 -4.00
N GLU A 200 -1.12 -8.18 -3.91
CA GLU A 200 -1.68 -7.08 -4.70
C GLU A 200 -2.75 -6.36 -3.90
N GLY A 201 -3.09 -5.15 -4.31
CA GLY A 201 -4.16 -4.43 -3.64
C GLY A 201 -4.24 -2.96 -3.99
N SER A 202 -5.28 -2.34 -3.47
CA SER A 202 -5.53 -0.91 -3.56
C SER A 202 -5.99 -0.39 -2.21
N ALA A 203 -5.36 0.67 -1.73
CA ALA A 203 -5.87 1.45 -0.61
C ALA A 203 -5.96 2.92 -1.01
N MET A 204 -7.11 3.53 -0.73
CA MET A 204 -7.43 4.91 -1.08
C MET A 204 -7.84 5.68 0.17
N PHE A 205 -7.50 6.95 0.20
CA PHE A 205 -7.69 7.85 1.33
C PHE A 205 -8.18 9.22 0.88
N VAL A 206 -9.11 9.78 1.62
CA VAL A 206 -9.40 11.22 1.55
C VAL A 206 -8.58 11.90 2.64
N VAL A 207 -7.74 12.84 2.25
CA VAL A 207 -6.77 13.51 3.12
C VAL A 207 -6.89 15.02 3.05
N ASN A 208 -6.77 15.68 4.20
CA ASN A 208 -6.67 17.14 4.34
C ASN A 208 -5.93 17.52 5.64
N ASN A 209 -5.98 18.79 6.06
CA ASN A 209 -5.33 19.28 7.28
C ASN A 209 -6.29 19.47 8.48
N GLU A 210 -7.55 19.09 8.37
CA GLU A 210 -8.52 19.14 9.47
C GLU A 210 -8.44 17.88 10.32
N SER A 211 -8.37 17.99 11.63
CA SER A 211 -8.37 16.83 12.54
C SER A 211 -9.77 16.30 12.85
N THR A 212 -10.78 17.15 12.77
CA THR A 212 -12.17 16.82 13.13
C THR A 212 -12.73 15.72 12.23
N GLY A 213 -13.17 14.60 12.82
CA GLY A 213 -13.73 13.46 12.11
C GLY A 213 -12.72 12.52 11.46
N SER A 214 -11.42 12.69 11.76
CA SER A 214 -10.36 11.77 11.34
C SER A 214 -9.93 10.87 12.50
N PHE A 215 -9.44 9.67 12.22
CA PHE A 215 -8.92 8.75 13.25
C PHE A 215 -7.40 8.67 13.25
N LEU A 216 -6.74 9.10 12.18
CA LEU A 216 -5.31 8.98 12.01
C LEU A 216 -4.69 10.27 11.48
N GLU A 217 -3.60 10.70 12.12
CA GLU A 217 -2.67 11.71 11.64
C GLU A 217 -1.41 11.02 11.09
N VAL A 218 -1.03 11.31 9.85
CA VAL A 218 0.32 11.06 9.33
C VAL A 218 1.17 12.27 9.71
N LYS A 219 1.99 12.10 10.75
CA LYS A 219 2.80 13.18 11.30
C LYS A 219 4.06 13.46 10.49
N ALA A 220 4.74 12.39 10.07
CA ALA A 220 5.98 12.47 9.32
C ALA A 220 6.21 11.26 8.44
N ILE A 221 6.99 11.47 7.38
CA ILE A 221 7.55 10.44 6.52
C ILE A 221 9.03 10.71 6.31
N ALA A 222 9.83 9.63 6.23
CA ALA A 222 11.20 9.69 5.73
C ALA A 222 11.45 8.50 4.79
N MET A 223 12.28 8.72 3.80
CA MET A 223 12.70 7.70 2.84
C MET A 223 14.23 7.68 2.77
N LEU A 224 14.79 6.48 2.57
CA LEU A 224 16.22 6.25 2.45
C LEU A 224 16.48 5.24 1.33
N HIS A 225 17.52 5.45 0.56
CA HIS A 225 17.99 4.52 -0.45
C HIS A 225 19.41 4.07 -0.11
N THR A 226 19.55 2.85 0.40
CA THR A 226 20.82 2.26 0.82
C THR A 226 20.68 0.73 0.88
N ASN A 227 21.82 0.03 0.87
CA ASN A 227 21.90 -1.41 1.16
C ASN A 227 22.64 -1.69 2.47
N ASP A 228 22.87 -0.68 3.29
CA ASP A 228 23.54 -0.77 4.58
C ASP A 228 22.52 -0.75 5.73
N SER A 229 22.44 -1.86 6.47
CA SER A 229 21.51 -2.01 7.60
C SER A 229 21.87 -1.13 8.80
N GLU A 230 23.13 -0.72 8.96
CA GLU A 230 23.53 0.21 10.03
C GLU A 230 23.04 1.62 9.73
N GLU A 231 23.14 2.05 8.46
CA GLU A 231 22.60 3.34 8.01
C GLU A 231 21.07 3.39 8.17
N VAL A 232 20.37 2.30 7.83
CA VAL A 232 18.92 2.16 8.04
C VAL A 232 18.56 2.31 9.51
N ALA A 233 19.28 1.64 10.41
CA ALA A 233 19.04 1.72 11.85
C ALA A 233 19.37 3.13 12.42
N ALA A 234 20.42 3.76 11.92
CA ALA A 234 20.78 5.13 12.30
C ALA A 234 19.71 6.12 11.88
N GLN A 235 19.16 5.99 10.67
CA GLN A 235 18.04 6.82 10.20
C GLN A 235 16.79 6.62 11.04
N LEU A 236 16.46 5.37 11.42
CA LEU A 236 15.33 5.10 12.32
C LEU A 236 15.48 5.85 13.67
N LYS A 237 16.68 5.81 14.27
CA LYS A 237 16.95 6.54 15.53
C LYS A 237 16.73 8.04 15.37
N GLN A 238 17.26 8.63 14.30
CA GLN A 238 17.06 10.05 14.00
C GLN A 238 15.58 10.38 13.81
N PHE A 239 14.85 9.51 13.12
CA PHE A 239 13.41 9.65 12.88
C PHE A 239 12.61 9.62 14.20
N ILE A 240 12.94 8.70 15.12
CA ILE A 240 12.31 8.62 16.46
C ILE A 240 12.63 9.90 17.26
N VAL A 241 13.89 10.34 17.28
CA VAL A 241 14.28 11.58 18.00
C VAL A 241 13.49 12.79 17.49
N ALA A 242 13.30 12.89 16.17
CA ALA A 242 12.59 14.02 15.56
C ALA A 242 11.05 13.97 15.77
N ASN A 243 10.46 12.79 15.93
CA ASN A 243 9.01 12.61 15.96
C ASN A 243 8.45 12.14 17.31
N GLY A 244 9.32 11.80 18.26
CA GLY A 244 8.98 11.31 19.60
C GLY A 244 8.76 9.80 19.65
N GLU A 245 8.54 9.31 20.87
CA GLU A 245 8.27 7.90 21.16
C GLU A 245 6.94 7.43 20.57
N HIS A 246 6.85 6.13 20.31
CA HIS A 246 5.67 5.47 19.78
C HIS A 246 5.32 4.26 20.65
N ASP A 247 4.02 3.89 20.68
CA ASP A 247 3.52 2.74 21.46
C ASP A 247 3.78 1.41 20.74
N ALA A 248 3.74 1.44 19.40
CA ALA A 248 3.93 0.24 18.58
C ALA A 248 4.84 0.48 17.38
N PHE A 249 5.50 -0.59 16.96
CA PHE A 249 6.29 -0.68 15.73
C PHE A 249 5.60 -1.63 14.75
N LEU A 250 5.13 -1.11 13.62
CA LEU A 250 4.54 -1.89 12.55
C LEU A 250 5.62 -2.21 11.51
N SER A 251 6.08 -3.44 11.53
CA SER A 251 7.15 -3.95 10.66
C SER A 251 6.60 -4.42 9.31
N GLY A 252 7.25 -3.97 8.23
CA GLY A 252 7.06 -4.51 6.88
C GLY A 252 7.85 -5.80 6.61
N GLU A 253 8.30 -6.50 7.64
CA GLU A 253 8.97 -7.81 7.53
C GLU A 253 8.15 -8.75 6.65
N ASN A 254 8.82 -9.42 5.71
CA ASN A 254 8.15 -10.17 4.64
C ASN A 254 8.62 -11.64 4.54
N GLY A 255 9.37 -12.14 5.54
CA GLY A 255 9.85 -13.51 5.59
C GLY A 255 11.00 -13.84 4.64
N ASP A 256 11.55 -12.87 3.93
CA ASP A 256 12.74 -13.05 3.09
C ASP A 256 14.01 -12.89 3.93
N VAL A 257 14.77 -13.98 4.08
CA VAL A 257 16.01 -13.99 4.88
C VAL A 257 17.05 -12.94 4.42
N ARG A 258 17.00 -12.52 3.16
CA ARG A 258 17.95 -11.54 2.59
C ARG A 258 17.72 -10.12 3.10
N VAL A 259 16.46 -9.78 3.42
CA VAL A 259 16.10 -8.45 3.92
C VAL A 259 15.88 -8.44 5.43
N GLN A 260 15.86 -9.59 6.08
CA GLN A 260 15.69 -9.72 7.52
C GLN A 260 16.72 -8.89 8.34
N PRO A 261 18.02 -8.76 7.96
CA PRO A 261 18.97 -7.96 8.71
C PRO A 261 18.57 -6.51 8.90
N PHE A 262 17.88 -5.90 7.93
CA PHE A 262 17.39 -4.51 8.04
C PHE A 262 16.32 -4.36 9.12
N TYR A 263 15.39 -5.33 9.20
CA TYR A 263 14.34 -5.34 10.24
C TYR A 263 14.93 -5.61 11.62
N GLN A 264 15.86 -6.56 11.73
CA GLN A 264 16.57 -6.85 12.98
C GLN A 264 17.38 -5.65 13.49
N ALA A 265 18.08 -4.96 12.58
CA ALA A 265 18.83 -3.75 12.91
C ALA A 265 17.89 -2.63 13.42
N CYS A 266 16.72 -2.45 12.81
CA CYS A 266 15.72 -1.52 13.29
C CYS A 266 15.18 -1.95 14.67
N GLU A 267 14.73 -3.19 14.82
CA GLU A 267 14.09 -3.68 16.04
C GLU A 267 15.01 -3.71 17.26
N SER A 268 16.31 -3.93 17.06
CA SER A 268 17.30 -3.88 18.15
C SER A 268 17.51 -2.47 18.73
N ASN A 269 17.03 -1.44 18.04
CA ASN A 269 17.14 -0.05 18.45
C ASN A 269 15.83 0.55 19.01
N LEU A 270 14.77 -0.27 19.13
CA LEU A 270 13.51 0.14 19.72
C LEU A 270 13.54 0.06 21.25
N ALA A 271 12.70 0.86 21.90
CA ALA A 271 12.47 0.73 23.35
C ALA A 271 11.89 -0.64 23.69
N GLY A 272 12.33 -1.24 24.80
CA GLY A 272 11.98 -2.62 25.16
C GLY A 272 10.48 -2.87 25.39
N GLU A 273 9.71 -1.85 25.72
CA GLU A 273 8.27 -1.91 25.97
C GLU A 273 7.41 -1.69 24.70
N MET A 274 8.03 -1.36 23.56
CA MET A 274 7.30 -1.07 22.34
C MET A 274 6.67 -2.35 21.75
N VAL A 275 5.37 -2.30 21.49
CA VAL A 275 4.63 -3.41 20.89
C VAL A 275 5.08 -3.63 19.46
N LYS A 276 5.39 -4.86 19.08
CA LYS A 276 5.83 -5.19 17.72
C LYS A 276 4.71 -5.84 16.94
N LEU A 277 4.40 -5.29 15.77
CA LEU A 277 3.39 -5.73 14.85
C LEU A 277 4.00 -6.08 13.49
N HIS A 278 3.32 -6.94 12.72
CA HIS A 278 3.64 -7.27 11.35
C HIS A 278 2.36 -7.41 10.51
N PHE A 279 2.44 -7.32 9.17
CA PHE A 279 1.23 -7.30 8.34
C PHE A 279 1.35 -8.00 6.98
N LYS A 280 2.55 -8.38 6.53
CA LYS A 280 2.73 -8.94 5.18
C LYS A 280 2.04 -10.28 4.95
N HIS A 281 1.77 -11.06 6.00
CA HIS A 281 0.94 -12.26 5.93
C HIS A 281 -0.51 -11.95 5.52
N PHE A 282 -0.98 -10.72 5.76
CA PHE A 282 -2.32 -10.24 5.40
C PHE A 282 -2.37 -9.65 3.99
N THR A 283 -1.33 -8.94 3.55
CA THR A 283 -1.30 -8.19 2.29
C THR A 283 -0.50 -8.87 1.18
N GLY A 284 0.43 -9.76 1.52
CA GLY A 284 1.52 -10.16 0.64
C GLY A 284 2.52 -9.03 0.38
N GLU A 285 3.53 -9.31 -0.41
CA GLU A 285 4.56 -8.35 -0.84
C GLU A 285 4.23 -7.78 -2.21
N HIS A 286 4.12 -6.47 -2.29
CA HIS A 286 4.01 -5.70 -3.54
C HIS A 286 4.52 -4.27 -3.31
N PRO A 287 4.90 -3.53 -4.37
CA PRO A 287 5.58 -2.24 -4.23
C PRO A 287 4.81 -1.19 -3.42
N SER A 288 3.49 -1.09 -3.59
CA SER A 288 2.65 -0.10 -2.87
C SER A 288 2.01 -0.63 -1.58
N THR A 289 2.56 -1.70 -1.00
CA THR A 289 2.00 -2.35 0.20
C THR A 289 1.92 -1.44 1.42
N THR A 290 2.76 -0.39 1.50
CA THR A 290 2.70 0.64 2.54
C THR A 290 1.33 1.35 2.59
N ALA A 291 0.63 1.47 1.46
CA ALA A 291 -0.73 1.99 1.44
C ALA A 291 -1.70 1.10 2.24
N LEU A 292 -1.56 -0.23 2.12
CA LEU A 292 -2.37 -1.18 2.87
C LEU A 292 -2.02 -1.16 4.37
N ALA A 293 -0.73 -0.99 4.70
CA ALA A 293 -0.28 -0.79 6.08
C ALA A 293 -0.86 0.48 6.72
N LEU A 294 -0.90 1.58 5.97
CA LEU A 294 -1.52 2.83 6.41
C LEU A 294 -3.03 2.66 6.63
N TRP A 295 -3.71 1.92 5.74
CA TRP A 295 -5.11 1.59 5.90
C TRP A 295 -5.36 0.72 7.15
N LEU A 296 -4.51 -0.29 7.41
CA LEU A 296 -4.57 -1.10 8.62
C LEU A 296 -4.40 -0.25 9.88
N ALA A 297 -3.40 0.63 9.92
CA ALA A 297 -3.18 1.54 11.04
C ALA A 297 -4.40 2.45 11.28
N ASN A 298 -5.02 2.99 10.22
CA ASN A 298 -6.25 3.76 10.34
C ASN A 298 -7.39 2.94 10.93
N ARG A 299 -7.55 1.69 10.51
CA ARG A 299 -8.57 0.77 11.05
C ARG A 299 -8.30 0.42 12.51
N PHE A 300 -7.04 0.20 12.92
CA PHE A 300 -6.67 -0.09 14.30
C PHE A 300 -7.03 1.08 15.22
N PHE A 301 -6.77 2.31 14.81
CA PHE A 301 -7.13 3.51 15.57
C PHE A 301 -8.64 3.73 15.63
N GLU A 302 -9.34 3.55 14.51
CA GLU A 302 -10.80 3.71 14.42
C GLU A 302 -11.54 2.69 15.31
N THR A 303 -11.15 1.40 15.23
CA THR A 303 -11.83 0.32 15.97
C THR A 303 -11.28 0.11 17.37
N LYS A 304 -10.11 0.68 17.69
CA LYS A 304 -9.34 0.43 18.93
C LYS A 304 -9.07 -1.05 19.16
N LYS A 305 -9.02 -1.84 18.07
CA LYS A 305 -8.80 -3.29 18.11
C LYS A 305 -7.74 -3.67 17.08
N ILE A 306 -6.77 -4.51 17.51
CA ILE A 306 -5.78 -5.14 16.65
C ILE A 306 -5.94 -6.66 16.82
N PRO A 307 -6.27 -7.41 15.74
CA PRO A 307 -6.34 -8.87 15.80
C PRO A 307 -5.02 -9.52 16.23
N SER A 308 -5.12 -10.65 16.91
CA SER A 308 -3.97 -11.30 17.56
C SER A 308 -2.86 -11.69 16.58
N HIS A 309 -3.21 -12.07 15.36
CA HIS A 309 -2.25 -12.50 14.35
C HIS A 309 -1.32 -11.38 13.82
N PHE A 310 -1.63 -10.09 14.11
CA PHE A 310 -0.72 -8.99 13.78
C PHE A 310 0.40 -8.80 14.79
N PHE A 311 0.30 -9.38 15.99
CA PHE A 311 1.34 -9.23 17.01
C PHE A 311 2.49 -10.21 16.78
N LYS A 312 3.73 -9.70 16.81
CA LYS A 312 4.96 -10.53 16.84
C LYS A 312 5.21 -11.17 18.21
N SER A 313 4.57 -10.64 19.26
CA SER A 313 4.70 -11.06 20.65
C SER A 313 3.33 -10.99 21.33
N THR A 314 3.28 -11.19 22.64
CA THR A 314 2.04 -11.09 23.42
C THR A 314 1.34 -9.74 23.16
N PRO A 315 0.02 -9.74 22.95
CA PRO A 315 -0.75 -8.51 22.80
C PRO A 315 -0.53 -7.53 23.95
N ALA A 316 -0.49 -6.24 23.63
CA ALA A 316 -0.33 -5.20 24.64
C ALA A 316 -1.60 -5.05 25.50
N GLU A 317 -1.42 -4.84 26.78
CA GLU A 317 -2.51 -4.44 27.68
C GLU A 317 -2.84 -2.94 27.60
N LYS A 318 -1.88 -2.13 27.08
CA LYS A 318 -2.03 -0.68 26.95
C LYS A 318 -2.63 -0.28 25.59
N PRO A 319 -3.44 0.78 25.52
CA PRO A 319 -3.90 1.34 24.27
C PRO A 319 -2.72 1.74 23.37
N ILE A 320 -2.83 1.48 22.06
CA ILE A 320 -1.86 1.91 21.05
C ILE A 320 -2.41 3.16 20.38
N ASN A 321 -1.82 4.32 20.68
CA ASN A 321 -2.20 5.63 20.14
C ASN A 321 -1.18 6.19 19.14
N SER A 322 -0.05 5.50 18.97
CA SER A 322 0.99 5.88 18.04
C SER A 322 1.70 4.67 17.47
N ILE A 323 1.95 4.71 16.15
CA ILE A 323 2.62 3.64 15.43
C ILE A 323 3.82 4.21 14.67
N LEU A 324 4.99 3.64 14.92
CA LEU A 324 6.17 3.78 14.09
C LEU A 324 6.12 2.69 13.03
N PHE A 325 6.07 3.07 11.76
CA PHE A 325 6.09 2.12 10.65
C PHE A 325 7.46 2.10 9.99
N TYR A 326 7.89 0.90 9.59
CA TYR A 326 9.08 0.72 8.76
C TYR A 326 8.85 -0.37 7.72
N ASN A 327 9.23 -0.08 6.46
CA ASN A 327 9.20 -1.03 5.36
C ASN A 327 10.50 -0.97 4.56
N SER A 328 10.89 -2.11 4.00
CA SER A 328 12.05 -2.26 3.12
C SER A 328 11.63 -2.88 1.80
N GLY A 329 11.82 -2.14 0.71
CA GLY A 329 11.70 -2.65 -0.66
C GLY A 329 12.99 -3.30 -1.12
N LYS A 330 13.04 -4.63 -1.08
CA LYS A 330 14.17 -5.46 -1.56
C LYS A 330 15.53 -5.17 -0.89
N GLY A 331 15.55 -4.55 0.30
CA GLY A 331 16.80 -4.19 0.99
C GLY A 331 17.53 -2.98 0.38
N GLU A 332 16.87 -2.21 -0.48
CA GLU A 332 17.45 -1.04 -1.15
C GLU A 332 16.69 0.25 -0.86
N GLN A 333 15.36 0.15 -0.76
CA GLN A 333 14.45 1.29 -0.57
C GLN A 333 13.75 1.15 0.78
N HIS A 334 13.88 2.15 1.63
CA HIS A 334 13.40 2.11 3.00
C HIS A 334 12.49 3.29 3.27
N SER A 335 11.41 3.05 4.02
CA SER A 335 10.46 4.09 4.42
C SER A 335 10.12 4.00 5.89
N TYR A 336 9.93 5.16 6.51
CA TYR A 336 9.55 5.34 7.90
C TYR A 336 8.36 6.29 7.97
N LEU A 337 7.30 5.89 8.70
CA LEU A 337 6.15 6.75 8.97
C LEU A 337 5.94 6.90 10.47
N SER A 338 5.60 8.11 10.90
CA SER A 338 5.09 8.39 12.24
C SER A 338 3.59 8.62 12.16
N LEU A 339 2.82 7.72 12.74
CA LEU A 339 1.37 7.72 12.73
C LEU A 339 0.82 7.93 14.14
N ARG A 340 -0.21 8.76 14.29
CA ARG A 340 -0.85 9.00 15.59
C ARG A 340 -2.36 8.88 15.49
N ALA A 341 -2.96 8.33 16.54
CA ALA A 341 -4.40 8.37 16.71
C ALA A 341 -4.83 9.81 16.98
N VAL A 342 -5.96 10.21 16.44
CA VAL A 342 -6.61 11.49 16.76
C VAL A 342 -7.56 11.26 17.92
N GLU A 343 -7.39 12.04 18.99
CA GLU A 343 -8.28 12.02 20.15
C GLU A 343 -9.61 12.70 19.81
N HIS A 344 -10.72 12.07 20.17
CA HIS A 344 -12.09 12.56 19.96
C HIS A 344 -12.79 12.86 21.29
#